data_26efffac68046b12156d6de364f85c79
#
_entry.id   26efffac68046b12156d6de364f85c79
#
_cell.length_a   1.000
_cell.length_b   1.000
_cell.length_c   1.000
_cell.angle_alpha   90.00
_cell.angle_beta   90.00
_cell.angle_gamma   90.00
#
_symmetry.space_group_name_H-M   'P 1'
#
loop_
_entity.id
_entity.type
_entity.pdbx_description
1 polymer ?
#
loop_
_entity_poly.entity_id
_entity_poly.type
_entity_poly.pdbx_seq_one_letter_code
_entity_poly.pdbx_strand_id
1 'polypeptide(L)'
;MDSLKSFEKNFSRRRLFRGASATVGAGLLGLAAGQSTRNASGARALALIGDRYHNADYIRVSLDRVFKEVGVRIDYTIAYEQLSQDLLKNYQLFLCLRDGLIWPNGYLGPDAYSDYQQGLENKFHEPKPESWITQEQGAAVKEFVEAGGGFYSLHNNSHVSLSSKNYRDVMGGAYIGHPALRPFEVHVVNKNHPITQGIPDFVVNDEQHFVTYDKDPKYVLLESENVDGLEYEQYGRKSVAGWAYEYGKGRVVFTAVGHTNHALWVPAHLELQKRAVKWLLRQI
;
A
#
# COMPACT_ATOMS: atom_id res chain seq x y z
N MET A 1 -23.24 29.24 -28.29
CA MET A 1 -23.03 27.99 -29.04
C MET A 1 -21.87 28.16 -30.00
N ASP A 2 -20.67 28.49 -29.51
CA ASP A 2 -19.45 28.61 -30.34
C ASP A 2 -18.22 28.67 -29.44
N SER A 3 -17.87 27.56 -28.75
CA SER A 3 -16.57 27.45 -28.06
C SER A 3 -16.05 26.00 -27.90
N LEU A 4 -16.54 25.05 -28.68
CA LEU A 4 -16.15 23.64 -28.61
C LEU A 4 -15.46 23.08 -29.88
N LYS A 5 -14.91 23.95 -30.73
CA LYS A 5 -14.27 23.50 -32.01
C LYS A 5 -12.77 23.78 -32.12
N SER A 6 -12.02 23.78 -31.03
CA SER A 6 -10.57 24.13 -31.07
C SER A 6 -9.61 23.08 -30.48
N PHE A 7 -10.04 21.84 -30.22
CA PHE A 7 -9.16 20.84 -29.58
C PHE A 7 -8.80 19.60 -30.42
N GLU A 8 -9.14 19.60 -31.70
CA GLU A 8 -8.75 18.50 -32.61
C GLU A 8 -7.80 18.98 -33.70
N LYS A 9 -6.54 19.17 -33.40
CA LYS A 9 -5.43 19.12 -34.38
C LYS A 9 -4.11 19.18 -33.67
N ASN A 10 -3.46 18.02 -33.48
CA ASN A 10 -2.02 17.82 -33.55
C ASN A 10 -1.61 16.50 -32.85
N PHE A 11 -1.89 15.40 -33.50
CA PHE A 11 -1.08 14.19 -33.34
C PHE A 11 -0.65 13.69 -34.71
N SER A 12 0.53 14.14 -35.13
CA SER A 12 1.18 13.64 -36.33
C SER A 12 2.18 12.54 -35.99
N ARG A 13 2.07 11.48 -36.76
CA ARG A 13 2.81 10.21 -36.74
C ARG A 13 4.26 10.35 -37.17
N ARG A 14 5.07 9.37 -36.72
CA ARG A 14 6.27 8.75 -37.31
C ARG A 14 7.61 9.41 -37.05
N ARG A 15 8.49 8.60 -36.41
CA ARG A 15 9.78 8.22 -37.04
C ARG A 15 10.29 6.89 -36.51
N LEU A 16 10.36 5.93 -37.43
CA LEU A 16 11.19 4.73 -37.33
C LEU A 16 12.68 5.13 -37.40
N PHE A 17 13.51 4.51 -36.58
CA PHE A 17 14.92 4.38 -36.88
C PHE A 17 15.34 2.90 -36.84
N ARG A 18 15.88 2.48 -38.00
CA ARG A 18 16.55 1.20 -38.23
C ARG A 18 18.03 1.32 -37.85
N GLY A 19 18.56 0.24 -37.32
CA GLY A 19 19.89 -0.31 -37.74
C GLY A 19 21.08 0.06 -36.88
N ALA A 20 21.70 -0.91 -36.24
CA ALA A 20 22.95 -1.54 -36.71
C ALA A 20 23.43 -2.56 -35.68
N SER A 21 23.72 -3.76 -36.20
CA SER A 21 24.39 -4.85 -35.47
C SER A 21 25.91 -4.56 -35.43
N ALA A 22 26.56 -4.90 -34.32
CA ALA A 22 28.00 -5.23 -34.31
C ALA A 22 28.28 -6.30 -33.26
N THR A 23 28.91 -7.32 -33.70
CA THR A 23 29.30 -8.58 -33.06
C THR A 23 30.63 -8.47 -32.30
N VAL A 24 30.81 -9.40 -31.33
CA VAL A 24 32.01 -10.14 -30.88
C VAL A 24 32.89 -9.52 -29.80
N GLY A 25 33.02 -10.30 -28.73
CA GLY A 25 34.10 -10.21 -27.76
C GLY A 25 33.86 -11.10 -26.55
N ALA A 26 34.23 -12.39 -26.65
CA ALA A 26 34.23 -13.30 -25.50
C ALA A 26 35.40 -12.97 -24.55
N GLY A 27 35.09 -12.86 -23.27
CA GLY A 27 36.08 -12.76 -22.19
C GLY A 27 35.52 -13.39 -20.93
N LEU A 28 35.88 -14.66 -20.67
CA LEU A 28 35.75 -15.29 -19.37
C LEU A 28 36.67 -14.59 -18.37
N LEU A 29 36.19 -14.18 -17.21
CA LEU A 29 36.96 -14.17 -15.96
C LEU A 29 36.04 -13.80 -14.76
N GLY A 30 36.07 -14.63 -13.72
CA GLY A 30 35.93 -14.18 -12.33
C GLY A 30 34.51 -14.18 -11.74
N LEU A 31 34.10 -15.33 -11.17
CA LEU A 31 33.08 -15.37 -10.12
C LEU A 31 33.56 -14.58 -8.89
N ALA A 32 33.14 -13.32 -8.80
CA ALA A 32 33.07 -12.60 -7.56
C ALA A 32 31.58 -12.46 -7.22
N ALA A 33 31.13 -13.07 -6.12
CA ALA A 33 29.82 -12.85 -5.55
C ALA A 33 29.73 -11.39 -5.05
N GLY A 34 29.51 -10.47 -6.00
CA GLY A 34 29.20 -9.08 -5.72
C GLY A 34 27.77 -8.99 -5.23
N GLN A 35 27.56 -8.67 -3.97
CA GLN A 35 26.31 -8.09 -3.52
C GLN A 35 26.05 -6.86 -4.40
N SER A 36 25.12 -7.01 -5.34
CA SER A 36 24.65 -5.89 -6.16
C SER A 36 23.97 -4.90 -5.24
N THR A 37 24.68 -3.86 -4.84
CA THR A 37 24.08 -2.63 -4.36
C THR A 37 23.29 -2.04 -5.52
N ARG A 38 22.00 -2.37 -5.62
CA ARG A 38 21.10 -1.76 -6.59
C ARG A 38 21.03 -0.28 -6.23
N ASN A 39 21.68 0.55 -7.07
CA ASN A 39 21.70 2.00 -6.90
C ASN A 39 20.29 2.56 -6.77
N ALA A 40 20.05 3.38 -5.76
CA ALA A 40 18.76 4.00 -5.43
C ALA A 40 18.15 4.81 -6.59
N SER A 41 18.93 5.27 -7.54
CA SER A 41 18.48 6.06 -8.70
C SER A 41 17.67 5.26 -9.74
N GLY A 42 17.54 3.95 -9.57
CA GLY A 42 16.76 3.08 -10.46
C GLY A 42 15.65 2.28 -9.78
N ALA A 43 15.39 2.49 -8.49
CA ALA A 43 14.36 1.76 -7.78
C ALA A 43 12.96 2.13 -8.28
N ARG A 44 12.12 1.10 -8.49
CA ARG A 44 10.72 1.24 -8.91
C ARG A 44 9.80 0.59 -7.90
N ALA A 45 8.71 1.27 -7.58
CA ALA A 45 7.63 0.77 -6.76
C ALA A 45 6.37 0.54 -7.60
N LEU A 46 5.60 -0.49 -7.26
CA LEU A 46 4.23 -0.68 -7.71
C LEU A 46 3.30 -0.42 -6.54
N ALA A 47 2.27 0.39 -6.73
CA ALA A 47 1.20 0.59 -5.77
C ALA A 47 -0.13 0.04 -6.32
N LEU A 48 -0.68 -0.95 -5.66
CA LEU A 48 -2.06 -1.40 -5.85
C LEU A 48 -2.95 -0.61 -4.90
N ILE A 49 -3.81 0.25 -5.47
CA ILE A 49 -4.58 1.24 -4.72
C ILE A 49 -6.05 1.27 -5.14
N GLY A 50 -6.87 1.86 -4.30
CA GLY A 50 -8.26 2.16 -4.64
C GLY A 50 -9.21 0.99 -4.44
N ASP A 51 -10.30 1.27 -3.77
CA ASP A 51 -11.42 0.38 -3.52
C ASP A 51 -12.70 1.20 -3.30
N ARG A 52 -13.77 0.53 -2.85
CA ARG A 52 -15.06 1.19 -2.56
C ARG A 52 -14.95 2.33 -1.55
N TYR A 53 -14.09 2.19 -0.54
CA TYR A 53 -13.98 3.10 0.60
C TYR A 53 -12.85 4.12 0.43
N HIS A 54 -11.86 3.78 -0.41
CA HIS A 54 -10.62 4.51 -0.57
C HIS A 54 -10.41 4.87 -2.04
N ASN A 55 -10.69 6.11 -2.39
CA ASN A 55 -10.58 6.59 -3.77
C ASN A 55 -9.10 6.62 -4.21
N ALA A 56 -8.81 5.96 -5.34
CA ALA A 56 -7.46 5.84 -5.89
C ALA A 56 -6.81 7.19 -6.20
N ASP A 57 -7.59 8.22 -6.52
CA ASP A 57 -7.03 9.52 -6.90
C ASP A 57 -6.37 10.23 -5.71
N TYR A 58 -7.04 10.34 -4.56
CA TYR A 58 -6.39 10.98 -3.40
C TYR A 58 -5.23 10.16 -2.85
N ILE A 59 -5.33 8.80 -2.90
CA ILE A 59 -4.22 7.93 -2.49
C ILE A 59 -3.00 8.19 -3.37
N ARG A 60 -3.20 8.24 -4.68
CA ARG A 60 -2.14 8.57 -5.64
C ARG A 60 -1.48 9.91 -5.32
N VAL A 61 -2.28 10.95 -5.12
CA VAL A 61 -1.78 12.30 -4.76
C VAL A 61 -0.98 12.26 -3.46
N SER A 62 -1.45 11.50 -2.46
CA SER A 62 -0.75 11.37 -1.18
C SER A 62 0.58 10.67 -1.31
N LEU A 63 0.61 9.55 -2.02
CA LEU A 63 1.82 8.76 -2.20
C LEU A 63 2.83 9.44 -3.14
N ASP A 64 2.37 10.16 -4.18
CA ASP A 64 3.24 10.94 -5.07
C ASP A 64 4.13 11.90 -4.28
N ARG A 65 3.59 12.53 -3.23
CA ARG A 65 4.37 13.41 -2.35
C ARG A 65 5.50 12.65 -1.65
N VAL A 66 5.19 11.49 -1.05
CA VAL A 66 6.18 10.64 -0.37
C VAL A 66 7.27 10.20 -1.36
N PHE A 67 6.87 9.62 -2.48
CA PHE A 67 7.78 9.02 -3.45
C PHE A 67 8.63 10.04 -4.19
N LYS A 68 8.10 11.23 -4.46
CA LYS A 68 8.85 12.36 -5.02
C LYS A 68 9.96 12.83 -4.07
N GLU A 69 9.65 12.94 -2.77
CA GLU A 69 10.62 13.38 -1.76
C GLU A 69 11.73 12.35 -1.50
N VAL A 70 11.44 11.05 -1.67
CA VAL A 70 12.47 10.00 -1.54
C VAL A 70 13.18 9.67 -2.85
N GLY A 71 12.76 10.25 -3.98
CA GLY A 71 13.38 10.05 -5.28
C GLY A 71 13.17 8.65 -5.87
N VAL A 72 12.07 7.98 -5.55
CA VAL A 72 11.72 6.65 -6.04
C VAL A 72 10.56 6.75 -7.03
N ARG A 73 10.71 6.10 -8.19
CA ARG A 73 9.63 6.03 -9.18
C ARG A 73 8.53 5.09 -8.69
N ILE A 74 7.28 5.52 -8.77
CA ILE A 74 6.10 4.72 -8.43
C ILE A 74 5.15 4.62 -9.62
N ASP A 75 4.70 3.40 -9.90
CA ASP A 75 3.65 3.10 -10.87
C ASP A 75 2.39 2.68 -10.08
N TYR A 76 1.20 3.09 -10.54
CA TYR A 76 -0.07 2.81 -9.85
C TYR A 76 -0.93 1.87 -10.67
N THR A 77 -1.66 1.01 -9.99
CA THR A 77 -2.69 0.16 -10.60
C THR A 77 -3.90 0.01 -9.66
N ILE A 78 -5.07 -0.13 -10.27
CA ILE A 78 -6.31 -0.57 -9.60
C ILE A 78 -6.67 -2.00 -10.01
N ALA A 79 -5.95 -2.57 -10.97
CA ALA A 79 -6.18 -3.88 -11.57
C ALA A 79 -5.64 -5.00 -10.66
N TYR A 80 -6.36 -5.26 -9.57
CA TYR A 80 -5.99 -6.28 -8.58
C TYR A 80 -5.91 -7.70 -9.20
N GLU A 81 -6.69 -7.97 -10.23
CA GLU A 81 -6.68 -9.25 -10.95
C GLU A 81 -5.36 -9.55 -11.65
N GLN A 82 -4.55 -8.52 -11.93
CA GLN A 82 -3.23 -8.67 -12.55
C GLN A 82 -2.11 -8.96 -11.56
N LEU A 83 -2.40 -8.90 -10.25
CA LEU A 83 -1.38 -9.16 -9.22
C LEU A 83 -0.81 -10.57 -9.40
N SER A 84 0.47 -10.65 -9.71
CA SER A 84 1.16 -11.90 -10.02
C SER A 84 2.67 -11.75 -9.79
N GLN A 85 3.36 -12.88 -9.73
CA GLN A 85 4.82 -12.90 -9.63
C GLN A 85 5.48 -12.23 -10.84
N ASP A 86 4.92 -12.45 -12.05
CA ASP A 86 5.40 -11.82 -13.28
C ASP A 86 5.27 -10.30 -13.28
N LEU A 87 4.23 -9.76 -12.66
CA LEU A 87 4.10 -8.33 -12.47
C LEU A 87 5.12 -7.82 -11.46
N LEU A 88 5.18 -8.45 -10.28
CA LEU A 88 5.99 -7.98 -9.15
C LEU A 88 7.50 -8.03 -9.41
N LYS A 89 8.00 -8.99 -10.22
CA LYS A 89 9.44 -9.11 -10.53
C LYS A 89 10.07 -7.85 -11.17
N ASN A 90 9.24 -6.96 -11.72
CA ASN A 90 9.69 -5.72 -12.35
C ASN A 90 9.91 -4.57 -11.35
N TYR A 91 9.67 -4.81 -10.07
CA TYR A 91 9.71 -3.80 -9.02
C TYR A 91 10.59 -4.23 -7.85
N GLN A 92 11.05 -3.27 -7.06
CA GLN A 92 11.80 -3.50 -5.83
C GLN A 92 10.93 -3.31 -4.59
N LEU A 93 9.81 -2.59 -4.73
CA LEU A 93 8.86 -2.30 -3.68
C LEU A 93 7.43 -2.53 -4.20
N PHE A 94 6.66 -3.30 -3.47
CA PHE A 94 5.22 -3.42 -3.62
C PHE A 94 4.54 -2.69 -2.47
N LEU A 95 3.61 -1.79 -2.80
CA LEU A 95 2.78 -1.08 -1.84
C LEU A 95 1.32 -1.44 -2.09
N CYS A 96 0.56 -1.68 -1.03
CA CYS A 96 -0.87 -1.91 -1.15
C CYS A 96 -1.65 -1.06 -0.15
N LEU A 97 -2.57 -0.23 -0.68
CA LEU A 97 -3.61 0.48 0.04
C LEU A 97 -4.93 0.19 -0.66
N ARG A 98 -5.48 -0.97 -0.36
CA ARG A 98 -6.71 -1.49 -0.94
C ARG A 98 -7.34 -2.48 0.03
N ASP A 99 -8.65 -2.39 0.19
CA ASP A 99 -9.46 -3.35 0.95
C ASP A 99 -9.44 -4.76 0.34
N GLY A 100 -9.75 -5.77 1.15
CA GLY A 100 -9.83 -7.16 0.72
C GLY A 100 -11.10 -7.52 -0.07
N LEU A 101 -12.08 -6.61 -0.13
CA LEU A 101 -13.38 -6.88 -0.71
C LEU A 101 -13.60 -6.18 -2.05
N ILE A 102 -14.37 -6.84 -2.89
CA ILE A 102 -14.98 -6.33 -4.13
C ILE A 102 -16.47 -6.67 -4.14
N TRP A 103 -17.22 -6.04 -5.02
CA TRP A 103 -18.66 -6.27 -5.20
C TRP A 103 -18.94 -6.58 -6.67
N PRO A 104 -18.76 -7.83 -7.14
CA PRO A 104 -18.89 -8.20 -8.56
C PRO A 104 -20.28 -7.97 -9.13
N ASN A 105 -21.31 -8.06 -8.28
CA ASN A 105 -22.70 -7.80 -8.65
C ASN A 105 -23.11 -6.32 -8.49
N GLY A 106 -22.14 -5.42 -8.39
CA GLY A 106 -22.35 -3.98 -8.17
C GLY A 106 -22.31 -3.57 -6.72
N TYR A 107 -22.04 -2.30 -6.46
CA TYR A 107 -22.07 -1.70 -5.13
C TYR A 107 -22.68 -0.31 -5.20
N LEU A 108 -23.29 0.07 -4.08
CA LEU A 108 -23.78 1.43 -3.90
C LEU A 108 -22.57 2.33 -3.64
N GLY A 109 -22.17 3.09 -4.65
CA GLY A 109 -21.16 4.14 -4.52
C GLY A 109 -21.78 5.48 -4.16
N PRO A 110 -20.98 6.55 -4.02
CA PRO A 110 -21.47 7.90 -3.77
C PRO A 110 -22.52 8.36 -4.78
N ASP A 111 -22.38 7.97 -6.05
CA ASP A 111 -23.31 8.35 -7.11
C ASP A 111 -24.63 7.57 -7.02
N ALA A 112 -24.61 6.35 -6.51
CA ALA A 112 -25.80 5.55 -6.27
C ALA A 112 -26.56 5.98 -5.00
N TYR A 113 -25.99 6.84 -4.19
CA TYR A 113 -26.64 7.33 -2.98
C TYR A 113 -27.89 8.17 -3.29
N SER A 114 -27.89 8.89 -4.39
CA SER A 114 -29.07 9.62 -4.87
C SER A 114 -30.21 8.69 -5.25
N ASP A 115 -29.91 7.53 -5.83
CA ASP A 115 -30.91 6.53 -6.21
C ASP A 115 -31.52 5.88 -4.97
N TYR A 116 -30.71 5.62 -3.96
CA TYR A 116 -31.18 5.15 -2.65
C TYR A 116 -32.12 6.15 -2.01
N GLN A 117 -31.76 7.43 -1.96
CA GLN A 117 -32.58 8.50 -1.42
C GLN A 117 -33.88 8.72 -2.21
N GLN A 118 -33.92 8.32 -3.47
CA GLN A 118 -35.12 8.38 -4.29
C GLN A 118 -36.01 7.14 -4.18
N GLY A 119 -35.70 6.20 -3.28
CA GLY A 119 -36.48 4.98 -3.09
C GLY A 119 -36.31 3.95 -4.20
N LEU A 120 -35.16 3.96 -4.87
CA LEU A 120 -34.82 3.01 -5.93
C LEU A 120 -34.04 1.78 -5.41
N GLU A 121 -33.72 1.75 -4.14
CA GLU A 121 -32.95 0.70 -3.47
C GLU A 121 -33.52 -0.70 -3.66
N ASN A 122 -34.84 -0.83 -3.74
CA ASN A 122 -35.50 -2.11 -3.94
C ASN A 122 -35.41 -2.66 -5.38
N LYS A 123 -34.87 -1.88 -6.30
CA LYS A 123 -34.71 -2.27 -7.73
C LYS A 123 -33.39 -2.94 -8.00
N PHE A 124 -32.45 -2.85 -7.06
CA PHE A 124 -31.13 -3.40 -7.22
C PHE A 124 -30.96 -4.64 -6.35
N HIS A 125 -30.16 -5.59 -6.82
CA HIS A 125 -29.72 -6.72 -6.01
C HIS A 125 -28.91 -6.21 -4.83
N GLU A 126 -29.10 -6.82 -3.66
CA GLU A 126 -28.25 -6.53 -2.50
C GLU A 126 -26.79 -6.82 -2.89
N PRO A 127 -25.87 -5.84 -2.75
CA PRO A 127 -24.48 -6.03 -3.08
C PRO A 127 -23.86 -7.10 -2.17
N LYS A 128 -23.26 -8.12 -2.77
CA LYS A 128 -22.54 -9.17 -2.04
C LYS A 128 -21.05 -8.96 -2.16
N PRO A 129 -20.35 -8.73 -1.04
CA PRO A 129 -18.91 -8.64 -1.07
C PRO A 129 -18.27 -10.00 -1.27
N GLU A 130 -17.20 -10.02 -2.06
CA GLU A 130 -16.33 -11.19 -2.26
C GLU A 130 -14.87 -10.77 -2.05
N SER A 131 -14.03 -11.71 -1.64
CA SER A 131 -12.60 -11.47 -1.60
C SER A 131 -12.02 -11.47 -2.99
N TRP A 132 -11.21 -10.47 -3.31
CA TRP A 132 -10.55 -10.41 -4.62
C TRP A 132 -9.24 -11.23 -4.66
N ILE A 133 -8.58 -11.41 -3.51
CA ILE A 133 -7.28 -12.09 -3.48
C ILE A 133 -7.44 -13.60 -3.59
N THR A 134 -6.70 -14.21 -4.51
CA THR A 134 -6.56 -15.67 -4.62
C THR A 134 -5.38 -16.16 -3.78
N GLN A 135 -5.28 -17.49 -3.59
CA GLN A 135 -4.14 -18.08 -2.90
C GLN A 135 -2.84 -17.90 -3.70
N GLU A 136 -2.93 -17.94 -5.03
CA GLU A 136 -1.81 -17.73 -5.95
C GLU A 136 -1.29 -16.28 -5.88
N GLN A 137 -2.20 -15.30 -5.81
CA GLN A 137 -1.82 -13.90 -5.64
C GLN A 137 -1.14 -13.65 -4.29
N GLY A 138 -1.67 -14.25 -3.22
CA GLY A 138 -1.03 -14.18 -1.90
C GLY A 138 0.35 -14.85 -1.88
N ALA A 139 0.51 -15.99 -2.58
CA ALA A 139 1.80 -16.65 -2.75
C ALA A 139 2.77 -15.77 -3.54
N ALA A 140 2.32 -15.11 -4.60
CA ALA A 140 3.15 -14.20 -5.41
C ALA A 140 3.74 -13.06 -4.57
N VAL A 141 2.94 -12.46 -3.67
CA VAL A 141 3.44 -11.41 -2.75
C VAL A 141 4.45 -12.00 -1.76
N LYS A 142 4.18 -13.16 -1.19
CA LYS A 142 5.10 -13.84 -0.27
C LYS A 142 6.44 -14.13 -0.94
N GLU A 143 6.43 -14.77 -2.09
CA GLU A 143 7.62 -15.12 -2.86
C GLU A 143 8.42 -13.88 -3.30
N PHE A 144 7.73 -12.79 -3.69
CA PHE A 144 8.36 -11.52 -4.00
C PHE A 144 9.18 -11.00 -2.81
N VAL A 145 8.61 -11.04 -1.61
CA VAL A 145 9.32 -10.59 -0.40
C VAL A 145 10.44 -11.56 -0.03
N GLU A 146 10.19 -12.88 -0.06
CA GLU A 146 11.22 -13.89 0.22
C GLU A 146 12.44 -13.76 -0.71
N ALA A 147 12.22 -13.34 -1.96
CA ALA A 147 13.27 -13.09 -2.94
C ALA A 147 14.04 -11.77 -2.73
N GLY A 148 13.60 -10.90 -1.81
CA GLY A 148 14.28 -9.66 -1.48
C GLY A 148 13.50 -8.38 -1.77
N GLY A 149 12.25 -8.47 -2.21
CA GLY A 149 11.37 -7.33 -2.41
C GLY A 149 10.94 -6.68 -1.09
N GLY A 150 10.64 -5.37 -1.14
CA GLY A 150 10.02 -4.66 -0.04
C GLY A 150 8.50 -4.72 -0.15
N PHE A 151 7.80 -4.92 0.97
CA PHE A 151 6.34 -4.87 0.99
C PHE A 151 5.85 -3.84 2.02
N TYR A 152 5.11 -2.84 1.54
CA TYR A 152 4.47 -1.82 2.38
C TYR A 152 2.95 -2.00 2.34
N SER A 153 2.39 -2.51 3.42
CA SER A 153 0.95 -2.64 3.63
C SER A 153 0.45 -1.42 4.40
N LEU A 154 -0.57 -0.76 3.88
CA LEU A 154 -1.14 0.46 4.44
C LEU A 154 -2.60 0.26 4.80
N HIS A 155 -2.98 0.76 5.98
CA HIS A 155 -4.35 0.96 6.45
C HIS A 155 -5.22 -0.30 6.32
N ASN A 156 -6.30 -0.22 5.54
CA ASN A 156 -7.28 -1.29 5.32
C ASN A 156 -6.72 -2.51 4.59
N ASN A 157 -5.52 -2.45 4.09
CA ASN A 157 -4.90 -3.58 3.42
C ASN A 157 -4.71 -4.81 4.34
N SER A 158 -4.75 -4.62 5.66
CA SER A 158 -4.81 -5.70 6.64
C SER A 158 -6.03 -6.62 6.46
N HIS A 159 -7.11 -6.14 5.84
CA HIS A 159 -8.31 -6.93 5.53
C HIS A 159 -8.03 -8.05 4.49
N VAL A 160 -7.12 -7.82 3.55
CA VAL A 160 -6.70 -8.83 2.55
C VAL A 160 -6.19 -10.11 3.21
N SER A 161 -5.56 -9.99 4.38
CA SER A 161 -5.03 -11.12 5.17
C SER A 161 -6.09 -12.11 5.66
N LEU A 162 -7.35 -11.72 5.69
CA LEU A 162 -8.44 -12.60 6.11
C LEU A 162 -8.71 -13.72 5.10
N SER A 163 -8.37 -13.51 3.83
CA SER A 163 -8.72 -14.40 2.73
C SER A 163 -7.55 -15.19 2.14
N SER A 164 -6.30 -14.88 2.51
CA SER A 164 -5.12 -15.58 2.02
C SER A 164 -4.10 -15.83 3.13
N LYS A 165 -3.81 -17.11 3.39
CA LYS A 165 -2.80 -17.53 4.39
C LYS A 165 -1.40 -17.00 4.04
N ASN A 166 -1.01 -17.09 2.77
CA ASN A 166 0.30 -16.63 2.33
C ASN A 166 0.44 -15.11 2.49
N TYR A 167 -0.63 -14.37 2.16
CA TYR A 167 -0.65 -12.93 2.36
C TYR A 167 -0.57 -12.56 3.84
N ARG A 168 -1.36 -13.22 4.70
CA ARG A 168 -1.33 -13.03 6.16
C ARG A 168 0.03 -13.35 6.74
N ASP A 169 0.65 -14.43 6.30
CA ASP A 169 1.97 -14.82 6.79
C ASP A 169 3.03 -13.77 6.47
N VAL A 170 3.05 -13.23 5.25
CA VAL A 170 4.01 -12.17 4.88
C VAL A 170 3.65 -10.82 5.47
N MET A 171 2.38 -10.48 5.63
CA MET A 171 1.93 -9.21 6.23
C MET A 171 2.09 -9.19 7.76
N GLY A 172 1.87 -10.32 8.40
CA GLY A 172 2.11 -10.52 9.83
C GLY A 172 0.97 -10.15 10.75
N GLY A 173 -0.23 -10.03 10.23
CA GLY A 173 -1.44 -9.73 11.00
C GLY A 173 -2.68 -9.67 10.12
N ALA A 174 -3.81 -9.35 10.70
CA ALA A 174 -5.08 -9.23 9.99
C ALA A 174 -6.01 -8.21 10.66
N TYR A 175 -6.89 -7.65 9.86
CA TYR A 175 -7.94 -6.73 10.29
C TYR A 175 -8.93 -7.38 11.27
N ILE A 176 -9.35 -6.60 12.27
CA ILE A 176 -10.44 -6.94 13.19
C ILE A 176 -11.63 -6.03 12.90
N GLY A 177 -11.42 -4.73 12.90
CA GLY A 177 -12.46 -3.72 12.75
C GLY A 177 -11.94 -2.33 13.08
N HIS A 178 -12.81 -1.34 13.03
CA HIS A 178 -12.54 0.02 13.47
C HIS A 178 -13.82 0.74 13.90
N PRO A 179 -13.76 1.69 14.84
CA PRO A 179 -14.84 2.63 15.08
C PRO A 179 -14.93 3.64 13.91
N ALA A 180 -15.99 4.44 13.89
CA ALA A 180 -16.11 5.56 12.96
C ALA A 180 -14.90 6.51 13.09
N LEU A 181 -14.56 7.17 11.97
CA LEU A 181 -13.46 8.14 11.85
C LEU A 181 -13.48 9.12 13.03
N ARG A 182 -12.34 9.27 13.72
CA ARG A 182 -12.18 10.04 14.95
C ARG A 182 -10.72 10.36 15.25
N PRO A 183 -10.43 11.32 16.15
CA PRO A 183 -9.07 11.53 16.65
C PRO A 183 -8.59 10.34 17.48
N PHE A 184 -7.35 9.91 17.24
CA PHE A 184 -6.60 9.00 18.12
C PHE A 184 -5.12 9.35 18.12
N GLU A 185 -4.42 8.95 19.16
CA GLU A 185 -2.98 9.13 19.28
C GLU A 185 -2.26 7.90 18.76
N VAL A 186 -1.17 8.14 18.04
CA VAL A 186 -0.21 7.11 17.62
C VAL A 186 1.06 7.27 18.45
N HIS A 187 1.36 6.27 19.23
CA HIS A 187 2.54 6.18 20.06
C HIS A 187 3.67 5.47 19.34
N VAL A 188 4.85 6.07 19.32
CA VAL A 188 6.08 5.44 18.84
C VAL A 188 6.66 4.59 19.96
N VAL A 189 6.41 3.28 19.94
CA VAL A 189 6.83 2.36 21.00
C VAL A 189 8.27 1.85 20.82
N ASN A 190 8.75 1.70 19.59
CA ASN A 190 10.14 1.39 19.30
C ASN A 190 10.85 2.62 18.69
N LYS A 191 11.50 3.43 19.55
CA LYS A 191 12.18 4.68 19.16
C LYS A 191 13.57 4.47 18.53
N ASN A 192 14.09 3.23 18.56
CA ASN A 192 15.43 2.91 18.07
C ASN A 192 15.44 2.35 16.62
N HIS A 193 14.30 2.01 16.09
CA HIS A 193 14.22 1.50 14.72
C HIS A 193 14.46 2.63 13.70
N PRO A 194 15.18 2.40 12.57
CA PRO A 194 15.47 3.43 11.57
C PRO A 194 14.22 4.16 11.05
N ILE A 195 13.07 3.47 10.96
CA ILE A 195 11.80 4.06 10.52
C ILE A 195 11.28 5.10 11.51
N THR A 196 11.42 4.85 12.81
CA THR A 196 10.78 5.62 13.89
C THR A 196 11.70 6.53 14.66
N GLN A 197 13.01 6.38 14.49
CA GLN A 197 14.01 7.18 15.23
C GLN A 197 13.76 8.68 15.07
N GLY A 198 13.51 9.38 16.17
CA GLY A 198 13.24 10.82 16.20
C GLY A 198 11.83 11.23 15.70
N ILE A 199 10.95 10.28 15.41
CA ILE A 199 9.53 10.55 15.17
C ILE A 199 8.84 10.72 16.53
N PRO A 200 8.15 11.84 16.79
CA PRO A 200 7.35 12.02 18.00
C PRO A 200 6.04 11.22 17.91
N ASP A 201 5.41 11.00 19.06
CA ASP A 201 4.02 10.60 19.13
C ASP A 201 3.14 11.69 18.46
N PHE A 202 2.05 11.30 17.84
CA PHE A 202 1.21 12.24 17.08
C PHE A 202 -0.27 11.86 17.13
N VAL A 203 -1.13 12.87 17.03
CA VAL A 203 -2.57 12.69 16.91
C VAL A 203 -2.95 12.74 15.43
N VAL A 204 -3.86 11.87 15.04
CA VAL A 204 -4.44 11.83 13.69
C VAL A 204 -5.95 11.70 13.78
N ASN A 205 -6.67 12.33 12.85
CA ASN A 205 -8.10 12.10 12.67
C ASN A 205 -8.29 11.10 11.54
N ASP A 206 -8.55 9.84 11.89
CA ASP A 206 -8.59 8.72 10.94
C ASP A 206 -9.48 7.59 11.47
N GLU A 207 -9.56 6.47 10.78
CA GLU A 207 -10.13 5.23 11.28
C GLU A 207 -9.07 4.48 12.10
N GLN A 208 -9.30 4.34 13.40
CA GLN A 208 -8.42 3.56 14.28
C GLN A 208 -8.62 2.07 14.01
N HIS A 209 -7.80 1.48 13.16
CA HIS A 209 -7.87 0.05 12.87
C HIS A 209 -7.38 -0.79 14.04
N PHE A 210 -8.21 -1.73 14.44
CA PHE A 210 -7.87 -2.82 15.33
C PHE A 210 -7.43 -4.01 14.49
N VAL A 211 -6.29 -4.59 14.84
CA VAL A 211 -5.65 -5.67 14.06
C VAL A 211 -5.16 -6.77 14.99
N THR A 212 -5.15 -8.02 14.50
CA THR A 212 -4.31 -9.06 15.10
C THR A 212 -2.86 -8.85 14.66
N TYR A 213 -1.92 -9.29 15.49
CA TYR A 213 -0.51 -9.31 15.17
C TYR A 213 0.07 -10.68 15.45
N ASP A 214 0.70 -11.28 14.44
CA ASP A 214 1.05 -12.71 14.42
C ASP A 214 2.58 -12.95 14.53
N LYS A 215 3.38 -11.90 14.72
CA LYS A 215 4.86 -11.98 14.77
C LYS A 215 5.41 -11.62 16.15
N ASP A 216 6.72 -11.64 16.31
CA ASP A 216 7.39 -11.28 17.56
C ASP A 216 7.10 -9.82 17.96
N PRO A 217 6.63 -9.53 19.18
CA PRO A 217 6.33 -8.19 19.65
C PRO A 217 7.46 -7.17 19.50
N LYS A 218 8.71 -7.61 19.44
CA LYS A 218 9.88 -6.71 19.25
C LYS A 218 9.85 -5.94 17.91
N TYR A 219 9.07 -6.40 16.92
CA TYR A 219 8.95 -5.75 15.64
C TYR A 219 7.84 -4.69 15.60
N VAL A 220 7.04 -4.55 16.66
CA VAL A 220 6.04 -3.49 16.77
C VAL A 220 6.75 -2.15 16.90
N LEU A 221 6.34 -1.22 16.04
CA LEU A 221 6.87 0.15 15.98
C LEU A 221 5.90 1.16 16.58
N LEU A 222 4.61 0.95 16.34
CA LEU A 222 3.54 1.91 16.64
C LEU A 222 2.37 1.21 17.33
N GLU A 223 1.79 1.90 18.31
CA GLU A 223 0.48 1.60 18.87
C GLU A 223 -0.45 2.79 18.69
N SER A 224 -1.74 2.55 18.54
CA SER A 224 -2.77 3.59 18.55
C SER A 224 -3.58 3.54 19.84
N GLU A 225 -3.96 4.71 20.36
CA GLU A 225 -4.84 4.82 21.51
C GLU A 225 -5.94 5.84 21.26
N ASN A 226 -7.17 5.45 21.52
CA ASN A 226 -8.30 6.36 21.45
C ASN A 226 -8.20 7.45 22.53
N VAL A 227 -8.34 8.72 22.13
CA VAL A 227 -8.18 9.88 23.04
C VAL A 227 -9.48 10.40 23.63
N ASP A 228 -10.63 9.99 23.11
CA ASP A 228 -11.96 10.43 23.58
C ASP A 228 -12.65 9.44 24.52
N GLY A 229 -11.95 8.39 24.94
CA GLY A 229 -12.44 7.41 25.89
C GLY A 229 -13.28 6.28 25.29
N LEU A 230 -13.41 6.20 23.96
CA LEU A 230 -14.09 5.07 23.32
C LEU A 230 -13.33 3.77 23.58
N GLU A 231 -14.07 2.74 23.96
CA GLU A 231 -13.62 1.36 23.94
C GLU A 231 -14.26 0.65 22.75
N TYR A 232 -13.44 0.05 21.90
CA TYR A 232 -13.91 -0.67 20.73
C TYR A 232 -14.19 -2.13 21.09
N GLU A 233 -15.46 -2.46 21.29
CA GLU A 233 -15.93 -3.80 21.62
C GLU A 233 -15.12 -4.44 22.78
N GLN A 234 -14.68 -5.69 22.62
CA GLN A 234 -13.81 -6.40 23.57
C GLN A 234 -12.32 -6.04 23.45
N TYR A 235 -11.96 -5.21 22.51
CA TYR A 235 -10.54 -4.87 22.23
C TYR A 235 -10.03 -3.65 22.99
N GLY A 236 -10.95 -2.90 23.64
CA GLY A 236 -10.58 -1.75 24.45
C GLY A 236 -10.21 -0.51 23.64
N ARG A 237 -9.22 0.25 24.12
CA ARG A 237 -8.85 1.57 23.58
C ARG A 237 -7.62 1.53 22.67
N LYS A 238 -6.82 0.46 22.76
CA LYS A 238 -5.50 0.35 22.12
C LYS A 238 -5.45 -0.74 21.08
N SER A 239 -4.68 -0.49 20.03
CA SER A 239 -4.33 -1.48 19.02
C SER A 239 -2.89 -1.30 18.56
N VAL A 240 -2.26 -2.38 18.09
CA VAL A 240 -1.03 -2.26 17.31
C VAL A 240 -1.33 -1.48 16.03
N ALA A 241 -0.53 -0.46 15.75
CA ALA A 241 -0.75 0.46 14.63
C ALA A 241 0.36 0.44 13.57
N GLY A 242 1.42 -0.33 13.82
CA GLY A 242 2.49 -0.49 12.83
C GLY A 242 3.61 -1.40 13.29
N TRP A 243 4.22 -2.07 12.34
CA TRP A 243 5.37 -2.97 12.54
C TRP A 243 6.29 -2.99 11.33
N ALA A 244 7.51 -3.45 11.56
CA ALA A 244 8.48 -3.70 10.50
C ALA A 244 9.38 -4.87 10.85
N TYR A 245 9.65 -5.76 9.87
CA TYR A 245 10.54 -6.90 10.05
C TYR A 245 11.14 -7.39 8.74
N GLU A 246 12.20 -8.16 8.84
CA GLU A 246 12.77 -8.87 7.71
C GLU A 246 12.01 -10.20 7.50
N TYR A 247 11.72 -10.53 6.24
CA TYR A 247 11.03 -11.75 5.85
C TYR A 247 11.75 -12.38 4.65
N GLY A 248 12.31 -13.56 4.84
CA GLY A 248 13.21 -14.15 3.84
C GLY A 248 14.39 -13.21 3.56
N LYS A 249 14.56 -12.82 2.32
CA LYS A 249 15.57 -11.82 1.90
C LYS A 249 15.01 -10.39 1.83
N GLY A 250 13.70 -10.23 2.00
CA GLY A 250 12.99 -8.96 1.88
C GLY A 250 12.65 -8.32 3.21
N ARG A 251 11.81 -7.30 3.15
CA ARG A 251 11.38 -6.52 4.29
C ARG A 251 9.90 -6.19 4.19
N VAL A 252 9.22 -6.13 5.33
CA VAL A 252 7.78 -5.82 5.43
C VAL A 252 7.60 -4.65 6.37
N VAL A 253 6.71 -3.73 6.00
CA VAL A 253 6.20 -2.66 6.86
C VAL A 253 4.67 -2.64 6.77
N PHE A 254 4.03 -2.45 7.90
CA PHE A 254 2.62 -2.12 8.00
C PHE A 254 2.44 -0.83 8.79
N THR A 255 1.48 0.03 8.36
CA THR A 255 0.99 1.17 9.14
C THR A 255 -0.53 1.28 9.01
N ALA A 256 -1.23 1.40 10.15
CA ALA A 256 -2.69 1.40 10.21
C ALA A 256 -3.33 2.72 9.78
N VAL A 257 -2.59 3.84 9.83
CA VAL A 257 -3.07 5.16 9.42
C VAL A 257 -3.14 5.26 7.90
N GLY A 258 -4.26 5.76 7.34
CA GLY A 258 -4.31 5.89 5.88
C GLY A 258 -5.66 6.14 5.22
N HIS A 259 -6.76 6.28 5.97
CA HIS A 259 -8.09 6.46 5.38
C HIS A 259 -8.24 7.78 4.61
N THR A 260 -7.64 8.85 5.12
CA THR A 260 -7.79 10.17 4.53
C THR A 260 -6.47 10.76 4.05
N ASN A 261 -6.55 11.66 3.08
CA ASN A 261 -5.40 12.45 2.63
C ASN A 261 -4.77 13.24 3.80
N HIS A 262 -5.63 13.79 4.67
CA HIS A 262 -5.18 14.49 5.87
C HIS A 262 -4.33 13.59 6.77
N ALA A 263 -4.80 12.37 7.05
CA ALA A 263 -4.10 11.40 7.89
C ALA A 263 -2.74 11.00 7.28
N LEU A 264 -2.71 10.76 5.96
CA LEU A 264 -1.48 10.46 5.23
C LEU A 264 -0.46 11.60 5.25
N TRP A 265 -0.92 12.86 5.45
CA TRP A 265 -0.08 14.05 5.42
C TRP A 265 0.22 14.67 6.78
N VAL A 266 -0.22 14.09 7.88
CA VAL A 266 0.28 14.47 9.21
C VAL A 266 1.80 14.44 9.19
N PRO A 267 2.52 15.52 9.58
CA PRO A 267 3.96 15.63 9.37
C PRO A 267 4.79 14.47 9.91
N ALA A 268 4.46 13.98 11.10
CA ALA A 268 5.13 12.82 11.70
C ALA A 268 4.87 11.54 10.89
N HIS A 269 3.63 11.32 10.44
CA HIS A 269 3.27 10.16 9.62
C HIS A 269 3.88 10.25 8.21
N LEU A 270 3.93 11.44 7.61
CA LEU A 270 4.57 11.66 6.32
C LEU A 270 6.07 11.31 6.38
N GLU A 271 6.76 11.74 7.43
CA GLU A 271 8.18 11.39 7.63
C GLU A 271 8.35 9.88 7.87
N LEU A 272 7.46 9.26 8.64
CA LEU A 272 7.46 7.82 8.87
C LEU A 272 7.30 7.04 7.55
N GLN A 273 6.37 7.43 6.68
CA GLN A 273 6.20 6.80 5.37
C GLN A 273 7.46 6.92 4.50
N LYS A 274 8.10 8.08 4.46
CA LYS A 274 9.37 8.27 3.72
C LYS A 274 10.47 7.34 4.22
N ARG A 275 10.61 7.20 5.54
CA ARG A 275 11.58 6.29 6.13
C ARG A 275 11.23 4.83 5.92
N ALA A 276 9.94 4.48 5.96
CA ALA A 276 9.47 3.13 5.63
C ALA A 276 9.89 2.74 4.20
N VAL A 277 9.66 3.62 3.21
CA VAL A 277 10.11 3.40 1.83
C VAL A 277 11.63 3.22 1.74
N LYS A 278 12.41 4.10 2.39
CA LYS A 278 13.88 4.01 2.38
C LYS A 278 14.36 2.72 3.06
N TRP A 279 13.77 2.33 4.17
CA TRP A 279 14.13 1.11 4.87
C TRP A 279 13.80 -0.13 4.06
N LEU A 280 12.61 -0.19 3.44
CA LEU A 280 12.21 -1.29 2.56
C LEU A 280 13.15 -1.46 1.37
N LEU A 281 13.71 -0.36 0.87
CA LEU A 281 14.69 -0.33 -0.23
C LEU A 281 16.15 -0.42 0.25
N ARG A 282 16.40 -0.67 1.56
CA ARG A 282 17.74 -0.79 2.16
C ARG A 282 18.62 0.44 1.97
N GLN A 283 18.00 1.63 2.03
CA GLN A 283 18.69 2.92 1.93
C GLN A 283 19.04 3.49 3.32
N ILE A 284 18.39 2.96 4.35
CA ILE A 284 18.66 3.20 5.77
C ILE A 284 18.54 1.91 6.55
#